data_fc46f7906de60f1e34cd65f630a9115b
#
_entry.id   fc46f7906de60f1e34cd65f630a9115b
#
_cell.length_a   1.000
_cell.length_b   1.000
_cell.length_c   1.000
_cell.angle_alpha   90.00
_cell.angle_beta   90.00
_cell.angle_gamma   90.00
#
_symmetry.space_group_name_H-M   'P 1'
#
loop_
_entity.id
_entity.type
_entity.pdbx_description
1 polymer ?
#
loop_
_entity_poly.entity_id
_entity_poly.type
_entity_poly.pdbx_seq_one_letter_code
_entity_poly.pdbx_strand_id
1 'polypeptide(L)' 'KLQTIGQVAWLKIIEVNHLGAFADWGRRKDLFIPFAEQQYPLKPGAFSVVKVYLDNQGRPAGSTRID' A
#
# COMPACT_ATOMS: atom_id res chain seq x y z
N LYS A 1 -12.82 -5.73 -11.76
CA LYS A 1 -13.12 -6.20 -10.43
C LYS A 1 -11.85 -6.36 -9.63
N LEU A 2 -11.79 -5.77 -8.46
CA LEU A 2 -10.62 -5.88 -7.60
C LEU A 2 -10.62 -7.21 -6.87
N GLN A 3 -9.48 -7.86 -6.86
CA GLN A 3 -9.29 -9.04 -6.05
C GLN A 3 -8.42 -8.68 -4.86
N THR A 4 -8.95 -8.84 -3.67
CA THR A 4 -8.13 -8.67 -2.49
C THR A 4 -7.37 -9.96 -2.22
N ILE A 5 -6.10 -9.80 -1.91
CA ILE A 5 -5.32 -10.93 -1.44
C ILE A 5 -5.73 -11.31 -0.03
N GLY A 6 -6.39 -10.37 0.64
CA GLY A 6 -6.96 -10.62 1.95
C GLY A 6 -5.97 -10.54 3.09
N GLN A 7 -4.75 -10.15 2.81
CA GLN A 7 -3.72 -10.07 3.83
C GLN A 7 -3.49 -8.65 4.26
N VAL A 8 -3.45 -8.45 5.56
CA VAL A 8 -3.07 -7.19 6.17
C VAL A 8 -1.68 -7.37 6.75
N ALA A 9 -0.78 -6.46 6.41
CA ALA A 9 0.61 -6.57 6.83
C ALA A 9 1.08 -5.26 7.43
N TRP A 10 2.05 -5.37 8.33
CA TRP A 10 2.71 -4.23 8.95
C TRP A 10 3.93 -3.91 8.11
N LEU A 11 3.86 -2.83 7.34
CA LEU A 11 4.87 -2.50 6.34
C LEU A 11 5.51 -1.16 6.65
N LYS A 12 6.78 -1.04 6.24
CA LYS A 12 7.51 0.21 6.38
C LYS A 12 7.30 1.06 5.13
N ILE A 13 6.91 2.30 5.32
CA ILE A 13 6.77 3.26 4.24
C ILE A 13 8.16 3.80 3.93
N ILE A 14 8.59 3.64 2.69
CA ILE A 14 9.95 4.03 2.30
C ILE A 14 9.97 5.31 1.48
N GLU A 15 8.86 5.65 0.82
CA GLU A 15 8.82 6.88 0.03
C GLU A 15 7.38 7.36 -0.04
N VAL A 16 7.22 8.68 -0.05
CA VAL A 16 5.93 9.33 -0.30
C VAL A 16 6.18 10.45 -1.30
N ASN A 17 5.37 10.47 -2.36
CA ASN A 17 5.48 11.50 -3.37
C ASN A 17 4.09 11.95 -3.79
N HIS A 18 4.00 12.76 -4.86
CA HIS A 18 2.73 13.33 -5.29
C HIS A 18 1.75 12.30 -5.86
N LEU A 19 2.20 11.10 -6.13
CA LEU A 19 1.35 10.02 -6.64
C LEU A 19 0.76 9.18 -5.51
N GLY A 20 1.48 9.07 -4.40
CA GLY A 20 1.08 8.24 -3.30
C GLY A 20 2.27 7.83 -2.47
N ALA A 21 2.17 6.69 -1.81
CA ALA A 21 3.24 6.18 -0.97
C ALA A 21 3.72 4.83 -1.49
N PHE A 22 4.96 4.49 -1.14
CA PHE A 22 5.54 3.21 -1.48
C PHE A 22 5.99 2.52 -0.20
N ALA A 23 5.68 1.25 -0.09
CA ALA A 23 6.01 0.46 1.09
C ALA A 23 6.85 -0.74 0.73
N ASP A 24 7.77 -1.09 1.63
CA ASP A 24 8.58 -2.29 1.48
C ASP A 24 7.79 -3.48 2.00
N TRP A 25 7.44 -4.40 1.13
CA TRP A 25 6.65 -5.57 1.49
C TRP A 25 7.38 -6.88 1.21
N GLY A 26 8.71 -6.79 1.10
CA GLY A 26 9.54 -7.98 0.95
C GLY A 26 9.68 -8.49 -0.47
N ARG A 27 9.23 -7.72 -1.45
CA ARG A 27 9.34 -8.06 -2.85
C ARG A 27 10.29 -7.10 -3.55
N ARG A 28 10.63 -7.43 -4.80
CA ARG A 28 11.56 -6.60 -5.56
C ARG A 28 11.06 -5.20 -5.76
N LYS A 29 9.76 -5.07 -6.07
CA LYS A 29 9.15 -3.77 -6.30
C LYS A 29 8.37 -3.37 -5.08
N ASP A 30 8.43 -2.09 -4.76
CA ASP A 30 7.69 -1.55 -3.64
C ASP A 30 6.20 -1.62 -3.90
N LEU A 31 5.44 -1.77 -2.83
CA LEU A 31 3.99 -1.78 -2.92
C LEU A 31 3.48 -0.34 -2.98
N PHE A 32 2.73 -0.02 -4.03
CA PHE A 32 2.19 1.31 -4.21
C PHE A 32 0.89 1.47 -3.44
N ILE A 33 0.78 2.60 -2.72
CA ILE A 33 -0.42 2.93 -1.95
C ILE A 33 -0.93 4.27 -2.47
N PRO A 34 -1.95 4.27 -3.36
CA PRO A 34 -2.47 5.53 -3.90
C PRO A 34 -3.06 6.42 -2.82
N PHE A 35 -3.04 7.72 -3.02
CA PHE A 35 -3.62 8.65 -2.05
C PHE A 35 -5.08 8.33 -1.74
N ALA A 36 -5.84 7.90 -2.74
CA ALA A 36 -7.25 7.57 -2.54
C ALA A 36 -7.45 6.41 -1.56
N GLU A 37 -6.43 5.60 -1.37
CA GLU A 37 -6.49 4.47 -0.46
C GLU A 37 -5.82 4.74 0.88
N GLN A 38 -5.42 5.96 1.12
CA GLN A 38 -4.79 6.35 2.38
C GLN A 38 -5.81 7.00 3.30
N GLN A 39 -6.04 6.36 4.42
CA GLN A 39 -6.98 6.87 5.42
C GLN A 39 -6.39 8.06 6.19
N TYR A 40 -5.09 8.14 6.21
CA TYR A 40 -4.34 9.19 6.88
C TYR A 40 -3.02 9.39 6.16
N PRO A 41 -2.36 10.54 6.34
CA PRO A 41 -1.09 10.78 5.67
C PRO A 41 -0.02 9.78 6.12
N LEU A 42 0.70 9.25 5.16
CA LEU A 42 1.81 8.37 5.42
C LEU A 42 3.12 9.14 5.31
N LYS A 43 4.13 8.72 6.07
CA LYS A 43 5.42 9.38 6.08
C LYS A 43 6.54 8.38 5.82
N PRO A 44 7.59 8.78 5.10
CA PRO A 44 8.73 7.90 4.90
C PRO A 44 9.35 7.50 6.23
N GLY A 45 9.72 6.24 6.35
CA GLY A 45 10.33 5.72 7.56
C GLY A 45 9.36 5.25 8.61
N ALA A 46 8.06 5.52 8.43
CA ALA A 46 7.04 5.08 9.36
C ALA A 46 6.53 3.69 8.97
N PHE A 47 5.96 3.00 9.94
CA PHE A 47 5.29 1.71 9.69
C PHE A 47 3.79 1.92 9.68
N SER A 48 3.11 1.15 8.87
CA SER A 48 1.66 1.21 8.80
C SER A 48 1.08 -0.16 8.49
N VAL A 49 -0.14 -0.37 8.94
CA VAL A 49 -0.90 -1.57 8.57
C VAL A 49 -1.47 -1.33 7.18
N VAL A 50 -1.16 -2.22 6.26
CA VAL A 50 -1.53 -2.08 4.86
C VAL A 50 -2.19 -3.38 4.40
N LYS A 51 -3.31 -3.24 3.73
CA LYS A 51 -3.99 -4.36 3.10
C LYS A 51 -3.57 -4.45 1.65
N VAL A 52 -3.09 -5.62 1.25
CA VAL A 52 -2.63 -5.86 -0.12
C VAL A 52 -3.79 -6.33 -0.97
N TYR A 53 -3.92 -5.75 -2.15
CA TYR A 53 -4.96 -6.17 -3.10
C TYR A 53 -4.39 -6.05 -4.52
N LEU A 54 -5.10 -6.64 -5.47
CA LEU A 54 -4.74 -6.53 -6.88
C LEU A 54 -5.64 -5.48 -7.54
N ASP A 55 -5.02 -4.59 -8.32
CA ASP A 55 -5.78 -3.60 -9.07
C ASP A 55 -6.42 -4.22 -10.31
N ASN A 56 -7.08 -3.38 -11.11
CA ASN A 56 -7.78 -3.85 -12.31
C ASN A 56 -6.87 -4.52 -13.32
N GLN A 57 -5.59 -4.22 -13.27
CA GLN A 57 -4.61 -4.78 -14.19
C GLN A 57 -3.84 -5.93 -13.58
N GLY A 58 -4.27 -6.41 -12.42
CA GLY A 58 -3.61 -7.51 -11.75
C GLY A 58 -2.33 -7.15 -11.03
N ARG A 59 -2.07 -5.87 -10.82
CA ARG A 59 -0.85 -5.42 -10.13
C ARG A 59 -1.13 -5.26 -8.64
N PRO A 60 -0.17 -5.65 -7.79
CA PRO A 60 -0.36 -5.47 -6.35
C PRO A 60 -0.36 -4.00 -5.97
N ALA A 61 -1.24 -3.65 -5.08
CA ALA A 61 -1.33 -2.32 -4.51
C ALA A 61 -1.72 -2.43 -3.04
N GLY A 62 -1.55 -1.35 -2.32
CA GLY A 62 -1.84 -1.34 -0.89
C GLY A 62 -2.90 -0.33 -0.53
N SER A 63 -3.56 -0.58 0.60
CA SER A 63 -4.56 0.32 1.14
C SER A 63 -4.44 0.36 2.65
N THR A 64 -4.55 1.54 3.23
CA THR A 64 -4.66 1.66 4.68
C THR A 64 -6.11 1.72 5.13
N ARG A 65 -7.04 1.67 4.21
CA ARG A 65 -8.47 1.67 4.51
C ARG A 65 -8.90 0.24 4.72
N ILE A 66 -8.78 -0.20 5.96
CA ILE A 66 -8.87 -1.61 6.29
C ILE A 66 -10.24 -2.01 6.84
N ASP A 67 -11.07 -1.07 7.16
CA ASP A 67 -12.41 -1.34 7.70
C ASP A 67 -13.39 -1.95 6.71
#